data_6677941e3e29029997a7337948fc37f2
#
_entry.id   6677941e3e29029997a7337948fc37f2
#
_cell.length_a   1.000
_cell.length_b   1.000
_cell.length_c   1.000
_cell.angle_alpha   90.00
_cell.angle_beta   90.00
_cell.angle_gamma   90.00
#
_symmetry.space_group_name_H-M   'P 1'
#
loop_
_entity.id
_entity.type
_entity.pdbx_description
1 polymer ?
#
loop_
_entity_poly.entity_id
_entity_poly.type
_entity_poly.pdbx_seq_one_letter_code
_entity_poly.pdbx_strand_id
1 'polypeptide(L)'
;MPLLSIIMINILLSGDNALVIALASRKLTPKQQRAVMIWGSGGAIGLRVGLTFIAVFILKIPYLQMAGGLLLLWIAIKLLVDQKHHEKVEAKKNLWDAVKTIIVADVVMSLDNVIAIIGIAKGNIILLSIGLVISIPIIIWGSKVIGIFIQKWPIIITIGAVFLGWTAGEMVITDRQLLRIVDCYSWINWALPSTFAGIVVIFGSVMLNKGCQTKNKK
;
A
#
# COMPACT_ATOMS: atom_id res chain seq x y z
N MET A 1 2.85 -28.94 -0.81
CA MET A 1 1.58 -28.18 -0.91
C MET A 1 1.82 -26.75 -1.40
N PRO A 2 2.39 -26.54 -2.61
CA PRO A 2 2.85 -25.19 -3.00
C PRO A 2 1.71 -24.17 -3.17
N LEU A 3 0.52 -24.58 -3.63
CA LEU A 3 -0.61 -23.68 -3.81
C LEU A 3 -1.09 -23.05 -2.50
N LEU A 4 -1.24 -23.85 -1.44
CA LEU A 4 -1.65 -23.37 -0.13
C LEU A 4 -0.62 -22.39 0.44
N SER A 5 0.68 -22.70 0.29
CA SER A 5 1.75 -21.78 0.71
C SER A 5 1.72 -20.47 -0.04
N ILE A 6 1.48 -20.49 -1.37
CA ILE A 6 1.34 -19.28 -2.17
C ILE A 6 0.14 -18.45 -1.70
N ILE A 7 -1.01 -19.08 -1.47
CA ILE A 7 -2.21 -18.38 -0.99
C ILE A 7 -1.94 -17.77 0.40
N MET A 8 -1.40 -18.53 1.35
CA MET A 8 -1.12 -18.05 2.70
C MET A 8 -0.13 -16.88 2.71
N ILE A 9 0.96 -17.00 1.96
CA ILE A 9 1.95 -15.93 1.88
C ILE A 9 1.39 -14.72 1.16
N ASN A 10 0.63 -14.91 0.09
CA ASN A 10 0.01 -13.79 -0.61
C ASN A 10 -1.02 -13.07 0.27
N ILE A 11 -1.78 -13.78 1.10
CA ILE A 11 -2.68 -13.16 2.09
C ILE A 11 -1.87 -12.37 3.12
N LEU A 12 -0.79 -12.93 3.63
CA LEU A 12 0.08 -12.28 4.60
C LEU A 12 0.70 -10.99 4.03
N LEU A 13 1.23 -11.09 2.80
CA LEU A 13 1.85 -9.97 2.07
C LEU A 13 0.82 -8.99 1.46
N SER A 14 -0.47 -9.25 1.57
CA SER A 14 -1.54 -8.39 1.04
C SER A 14 -2.34 -7.69 2.11
N GLY A 15 -1.95 -7.83 3.38
CA GLY A 15 -2.62 -7.14 4.49
C GLY A 15 -2.52 -5.62 4.37
N ASP A 16 -1.37 -5.12 3.96
CA ASP A 16 -1.09 -3.73 3.66
C ASP A 16 -1.89 -3.22 2.43
N ASN A 17 -2.04 -4.05 1.39
CA ASN A 17 -2.86 -3.71 0.22
C ASN A 17 -4.35 -3.54 0.61
N ALA A 18 -4.88 -4.40 1.48
CA ALA A 18 -6.24 -4.27 2.00
C ALA A 18 -6.42 -2.97 2.79
N LEU A 19 -5.39 -2.55 3.52
CA LEU A 19 -5.36 -1.29 4.23
C LEU A 19 -5.37 -0.08 3.28
N VAL A 20 -4.55 -0.08 2.22
CA VAL A 20 -4.55 0.98 1.19
C VAL A 20 -5.93 1.10 0.53
N ILE A 21 -6.54 -0.03 0.15
CA ILE A 21 -7.88 -0.06 -0.45
C ILE A 21 -8.91 0.57 0.51
N ALA A 22 -8.89 0.19 1.78
CA ALA A 22 -9.79 0.73 2.79
C ALA A 22 -9.60 2.23 2.99
N LEU A 23 -8.34 2.69 3.10
CA LEU A 23 -8.01 4.10 3.29
C LEU A 23 -8.36 4.94 2.06
N ALA A 24 -8.06 4.48 0.85
CA ALA A 24 -8.33 5.21 -0.38
C ALA A 24 -9.84 5.30 -0.70
N SER A 25 -10.62 4.27 -0.32
CA SER A 25 -12.06 4.22 -0.61
C SER A 25 -12.96 4.83 0.48
N ARG A 26 -12.42 5.15 1.65
CA ARG A 26 -13.21 5.52 2.86
C ARG A 26 -14.18 6.70 2.70
N LYS A 27 -13.88 7.67 1.81
CA LYS A 27 -14.70 8.87 1.58
C LYS A 27 -15.75 8.69 0.50
N LEU A 28 -15.77 7.56 -0.16
CA LEU A 28 -16.66 7.26 -1.26
C LEU A 28 -17.99 6.71 -0.76
N THR A 29 -19.05 6.89 -1.55
CA THR A 29 -20.32 6.26 -1.27
C THR A 29 -20.23 4.74 -1.31
N PRO A 30 -21.10 3.97 -0.63
CA PRO A 30 -21.06 2.51 -0.61
C PRO A 30 -21.03 1.86 -2.00
N LYS A 31 -21.73 2.45 -2.98
CA LYS A 31 -21.69 1.99 -4.38
C LYS A 31 -20.32 2.22 -5.03
N GLN A 32 -19.74 3.39 -4.80
CA GLN A 32 -18.41 3.74 -5.30
C GLN A 32 -17.31 2.93 -4.61
N GLN A 33 -17.41 2.67 -3.30
CA GLN A 33 -16.48 1.81 -2.58
C GLN A 33 -16.42 0.41 -3.21
N ARG A 34 -17.58 -0.18 -3.53
CA ARG A 34 -17.63 -1.48 -4.22
C ARG A 34 -16.97 -1.41 -5.60
N ALA A 35 -17.24 -0.35 -6.37
CA ALA A 35 -16.62 -0.17 -7.69
C ALA A 35 -15.09 -0.03 -7.58
N VAL A 36 -14.60 0.78 -6.64
CA VAL A 36 -13.16 0.96 -6.39
C VAL A 36 -12.51 -0.33 -5.92
N MET A 37 -13.15 -1.09 -5.05
CA MET A 37 -12.64 -2.40 -4.61
C MET A 37 -12.51 -3.36 -5.79
N ILE A 38 -13.51 -3.44 -6.68
CA ILE A 38 -13.48 -4.35 -7.82
C ILE A 38 -12.46 -3.88 -8.86
N TRP A 39 -12.55 -2.64 -9.32
CA TRP A 39 -11.66 -2.11 -10.36
C TRP A 39 -10.23 -1.88 -9.87
N GLY A 40 -10.07 -1.39 -8.64
CA GLY A 40 -8.77 -1.19 -8.01
C GLY A 40 -8.05 -2.52 -7.79
N SER A 41 -8.71 -3.48 -7.12
CA SER A 41 -8.10 -4.79 -6.87
C SER A 41 -7.93 -5.60 -8.16
N GLY A 42 -8.91 -5.58 -9.07
CA GLY A 42 -8.79 -6.28 -10.34
C GLY A 42 -7.67 -5.73 -11.22
N GLY A 43 -7.56 -4.40 -11.31
CA GLY A 43 -6.46 -3.74 -12.03
C GLY A 43 -5.10 -4.00 -11.39
N ALA A 44 -5.02 -3.91 -10.06
CA ALA A 44 -3.82 -4.21 -9.29
C ALA A 44 -3.32 -5.65 -9.55
N ILE A 45 -4.22 -6.63 -9.48
CA ILE A 45 -3.85 -8.03 -9.71
C ILE A 45 -3.47 -8.29 -11.16
N GLY A 46 -4.19 -7.72 -12.13
CA GLY A 46 -3.81 -7.83 -13.54
C GLY A 46 -2.39 -7.30 -13.78
N LEU A 47 -2.07 -6.15 -13.19
CA LEU A 47 -0.71 -5.60 -13.25
C LEU A 47 0.30 -6.45 -12.48
N ARG A 48 -0.04 -7.01 -11.31
CA ARG A 48 0.84 -7.90 -10.55
C ARG A 48 1.18 -9.16 -11.32
N VAL A 49 0.20 -9.77 -11.99
CA VAL A 49 0.45 -10.92 -12.88
C VAL A 49 1.38 -10.49 -14.02
N GLY A 50 1.11 -9.35 -14.67
CA GLY A 50 2.00 -8.80 -15.70
C GLY A 50 3.41 -8.51 -15.19
N LEU A 51 3.54 -7.87 -14.02
CA LEU A 51 4.82 -7.60 -13.37
C LEU A 51 5.60 -8.88 -13.06
N THR A 52 4.92 -9.97 -12.72
CA THR A 52 5.56 -11.25 -12.46
C THR A 52 6.34 -11.78 -13.68
N PHE A 53 5.80 -11.60 -14.89
CA PHE A 53 6.48 -12.01 -16.12
C PHE A 53 7.75 -11.19 -16.41
N ILE A 54 7.77 -9.93 -16.05
CA ILE A 54 8.88 -9.01 -16.32
C ILE A 54 9.73 -8.68 -15.08
N ALA A 55 9.39 -9.28 -13.93
CA ALA A 55 10.01 -8.99 -12.64
C ALA A 55 11.53 -9.12 -12.67
N VAL A 56 12.05 -10.18 -13.29
CA VAL A 56 13.51 -10.43 -13.39
C VAL A 56 14.23 -9.28 -14.10
N PHE A 57 13.58 -8.60 -15.02
CA PHE A 57 14.15 -7.45 -15.73
C PHE A 57 13.98 -6.17 -14.92
N ILE A 58 12.81 -5.97 -14.33
CA ILE A 58 12.48 -4.77 -13.52
C ILE A 58 13.39 -4.69 -12.29
N LEU A 59 13.65 -5.81 -11.62
CA LEU A 59 14.50 -5.87 -10.42
C LEU A 59 16.00 -5.58 -10.69
N LYS A 60 16.41 -5.54 -11.97
CA LYS A 60 17.77 -5.11 -12.34
C LYS A 60 17.90 -3.58 -12.39
N ILE A 61 16.79 -2.85 -12.39
CA ILE A 61 16.81 -1.39 -12.44
C ILE A 61 17.31 -0.87 -11.08
N PRO A 62 18.44 -0.13 -11.06
CA PRO A 62 18.97 0.41 -9.81
C PRO A 62 18.02 1.45 -9.21
N TYR A 63 17.97 1.53 -7.88
CA TYR A 63 17.15 2.47 -7.10
C TYR A 63 15.64 2.35 -7.32
N LEU A 64 15.16 1.28 -7.94
CA LEU A 64 13.73 1.10 -8.21
C LEU A 64 12.92 0.95 -6.93
N GLN A 65 13.40 0.12 -5.99
CA GLN A 65 12.74 -0.09 -4.70
C GLN A 65 12.80 1.18 -3.84
N MET A 66 13.90 1.91 -3.89
CA MET A 66 14.02 3.22 -3.24
C MET A 66 12.99 4.22 -3.78
N ALA A 67 12.87 4.35 -5.11
CA ALA A 67 11.87 5.22 -5.73
C ALA A 67 10.44 4.81 -5.36
N GLY A 68 10.17 3.50 -5.35
CA GLY A 68 8.90 2.92 -4.91
C GLY A 68 8.58 3.25 -3.45
N GLY A 69 9.54 3.06 -2.56
CA GLY A 69 9.39 3.39 -1.13
C GLY A 69 9.09 4.88 -0.91
N LEU A 70 9.78 5.78 -1.62
CA LEU A 70 9.49 7.23 -1.57
C LEU A 70 8.08 7.56 -2.08
N LEU A 71 7.65 6.90 -3.15
CA LEU A 71 6.29 7.06 -3.68
C LEU A 71 5.25 6.54 -2.68
N LEU A 72 5.51 5.40 -2.02
CA LEU A 72 4.63 4.84 -1.00
C LEU A 72 4.55 5.77 0.23
N LEU A 73 5.66 6.37 0.66
CA LEU A 73 5.67 7.38 1.71
C LEU A 73 4.77 8.57 1.35
N TRP A 74 4.88 9.07 0.11
CA TRP A 74 4.01 10.15 -0.38
C TRP A 74 2.54 9.75 -0.35
N ILE A 75 2.20 8.51 -0.77
CA ILE A 75 0.82 7.98 -0.70
C ILE A 75 0.34 7.91 0.75
N ALA A 76 1.16 7.42 1.68
CA ALA A 76 0.83 7.34 3.10
C ALA A 76 0.49 8.71 3.69
N ILE A 77 1.32 9.72 3.40
CA ILE A 77 1.08 11.11 3.81
C ILE A 77 -0.21 11.64 3.17
N LYS A 78 -0.40 11.44 1.86
CA LYS A 78 -1.62 11.87 1.14
C LYS A 78 -2.87 11.27 1.75
N LEU A 79 -2.88 9.96 2.02
CA LEU A 79 -4.01 9.27 2.62
C LEU A 79 -4.32 9.79 4.04
N LEU A 80 -3.30 10.19 4.80
CA LEU A 80 -3.48 10.78 6.13
C LEU A 80 -4.04 12.21 6.05
N VAL A 81 -3.51 13.02 5.14
CA VAL A 81 -3.90 14.44 4.95
C VAL A 81 -5.32 14.58 4.40
N ASP A 82 -5.73 13.71 3.51
CA ASP A 82 -7.09 13.70 2.94
C ASP A 82 -8.21 13.49 3.98
N GLN A 83 -7.88 13.23 5.24
CA GLN A 83 -8.89 13.18 6.31
C GLN A 83 -9.69 14.48 6.46
N LYS A 84 -9.10 15.64 6.15
CA LYS A 84 -9.60 16.95 6.59
C LYS A 84 -10.38 17.75 5.58
N HIS A 85 -10.24 17.47 4.30
CA HIS A 85 -10.98 18.24 3.30
C HIS A 85 -12.42 17.72 3.22
N HIS A 86 -13.27 18.26 4.11
CA HIS A 86 -14.72 18.08 4.10
C HIS A 86 -15.41 18.91 3.00
N GLU A 87 -14.70 19.38 2.00
CA GLU A 87 -15.34 20.12 0.92
C GLU A 87 -15.90 19.15 -0.12
N LYS A 88 -17.13 19.50 -0.56
CA LYS A 88 -17.93 18.83 -1.59
C LYS A 88 -17.15 18.74 -2.92
N VAL A 89 -16.20 17.81 -3.01
CA VAL A 89 -15.52 17.52 -4.26
C VAL A 89 -16.39 16.54 -5.05
N GLU A 90 -16.64 16.84 -6.29
CA GLU A 90 -17.47 16.03 -7.19
C GLU A 90 -17.11 14.53 -7.11
N ALA A 91 -18.11 13.72 -6.78
CA ALA A 91 -17.95 12.27 -6.50
C ALA A 91 -17.24 11.47 -7.62
N LYS A 92 -17.28 11.95 -8.87
CA LYS A 92 -16.60 11.30 -10.00
C LYS A 92 -15.08 11.42 -9.97
N LYS A 93 -14.53 12.58 -9.55
CA LYS A 93 -13.06 12.78 -9.47
C LYS A 93 -12.44 11.87 -8.39
N ASN A 94 -13.13 11.70 -7.28
CA ASN A 94 -12.62 10.91 -6.16
C ASN A 94 -12.54 9.40 -6.45
N LEU A 95 -13.43 8.84 -7.29
CA LEU A 95 -13.40 7.40 -7.61
C LEU A 95 -12.14 7.03 -8.39
N TRP A 96 -11.83 7.73 -9.47
CA TRP A 96 -10.66 7.44 -10.30
C TRP A 96 -9.35 7.71 -9.58
N ASP A 97 -9.32 8.74 -8.71
CA ASP A 97 -8.14 9.01 -7.88
C ASP A 97 -7.91 7.90 -6.85
N ALA A 98 -8.97 7.37 -6.27
CA ALA A 98 -8.89 6.20 -5.39
C ALA A 98 -8.39 4.95 -6.14
N VAL A 99 -8.95 4.66 -7.32
CA VAL A 99 -8.52 3.53 -8.17
C VAL A 99 -7.04 3.67 -8.54
N LYS A 100 -6.61 4.85 -9.02
CA LYS A 100 -5.20 5.11 -9.35
C LYS A 100 -4.29 4.93 -8.13
N THR A 101 -4.68 5.45 -6.98
CA THR A 101 -3.89 5.32 -5.75
C THR A 101 -3.72 3.86 -5.35
N ILE A 102 -4.79 3.05 -5.43
CA ILE A 102 -4.73 1.61 -5.14
C ILE A 102 -3.81 0.90 -6.12
N ILE A 103 -3.97 1.13 -7.41
CA ILE A 103 -3.16 0.49 -8.45
C ILE A 103 -1.69 0.86 -8.30
N VAL A 104 -1.37 2.13 -8.11
CA VAL A 104 0.01 2.59 -7.97
C VAL A 104 0.65 2.03 -6.70
N ALA A 105 -0.07 2.06 -5.57
CA ALA A 105 0.42 1.49 -4.33
C ALA A 105 0.67 -0.03 -4.46
N ASP A 106 -0.28 -0.78 -5.05
CA ASP A 106 -0.14 -2.22 -5.24
C ASP A 106 1.04 -2.57 -6.16
N VAL A 107 1.26 -1.82 -7.25
CA VAL A 107 2.41 -2.01 -8.14
C VAL A 107 3.72 -1.84 -7.36
N VAL A 108 3.83 -0.77 -6.57
CA VAL A 108 5.02 -0.48 -5.77
C VAL A 108 5.28 -1.58 -4.75
N MET A 109 4.26 -1.98 -3.97
CA MET A 109 4.36 -3.00 -2.94
C MET A 109 4.55 -4.41 -3.53
N SER A 110 4.10 -4.62 -4.77
CA SER A 110 4.26 -5.90 -5.47
C SER A 110 5.70 -6.16 -5.93
N LEU A 111 6.55 -5.13 -6.03
CA LEU A 111 7.93 -5.32 -6.46
C LEU A 111 8.70 -6.28 -5.54
N ASP A 112 8.52 -6.15 -4.23
CA ASP A 112 9.15 -7.04 -3.24
C ASP A 112 8.44 -8.39 -3.14
N ASN A 113 7.10 -8.37 -3.18
CA ASN A 113 6.27 -9.55 -3.04
C ASN A 113 6.47 -10.54 -4.20
N VAL A 114 6.70 -10.05 -5.42
CA VAL A 114 6.90 -10.87 -6.61
C VAL A 114 8.11 -11.79 -6.46
N ILE A 115 9.22 -11.33 -5.85
CA ILE A 115 10.42 -12.15 -5.64
C ILE A 115 10.10 -13.35 -4.72
N ALA A 116 9.45 -13.06 -3.59
CA ALA A 116 9.10 -14.10 -2.62
C ALA A 116 8.16 -15.15 -3.24
N ILE A 117 7.17 -14.69 -3.99
CA ILE A 117 6.17 -15.56 -4.60
C ILE A 117 6.75 -16.40 -5.75
N ILE A 118 7.64 -15.83 -6.59
CA ILE A 118 8.33 -16.58 -7.66
C ILE A 118 9.19 -17.71 -7.05
N GLY A 119 9.91 -17.42 -5.96
CA GLY A 119 10.72 -18.42 -5.25
C GLY A 119 9.89 -19.62 -4.79
N ILE A 120 8.70 -19.38 -4.24
CA ILE A 120 7.80 -20.42 -3.73
C ILE A 120 7.11 -21.18 -4.87
N ALA A 121 6.71 -20.48 -5.92
CA ALA A 121 6.08 -21.06 -7.10
C ALA A 121 7.07 -21.88 -7.94
N LYS A 122 8.37 -21.85 -7.63
CA LYS A 122 9.44 -22.51 -8.40
C LYS A 122 9.35 -22.20 -9.90
N GLY A 123 8.99 -20.98 -10.25
CA GLY A 123 8.82 -20.53 -11.63
C GLY A 123 7.52 -20.98 -12.31
N ASN A 124 6.61 -21.67 -11.62
CA ASN A 124 5.32 -22.07 -12.19
C ASN A 124 4.33 -20.90 -12.17
N ILE A 125 4.28 -20.18 -13.29
CA ILE A 125 3.45 -18.97 -13.45
C ILE A 125 1.95 -19.27 -13.34
N ILE A 126 1.50 -20.44 -13.80
CA ILE A 126 0.10 -20.85 -13.71
C ILE A 126 -0.32 -20.99 -12.24
N LEU A 127 0.50 -21.70 -11.45
CA LEU A 127 0.27 -21.91 -10.03
C LEU A 127 0.23 -20.56 -9.28
N LEU A 128 1.13 -19.66 -9.65
CA LEU A 128 1.21 -18.29 -9.10
C LEU A 128 -0.05 -17.49 -9.45
N SER A 129 -0.47 -17.47 -10.71
CA SER A 129 -1.67 -16.75 -11.15
C SER A 129 -2.93 -17.27 -10.45
N ILE A 130 -3.08 -18.58 -10.29
CA ILE A 130 -4.20 -19.18 -9.55
C ILE A 130 -4.18 -18.73 -8.08
N GLY A 131 -3.02 -18.76 -7.42
CA GLY A 131 -2.87 -18.32 -6.03
C GLY A 131 -3.23 -16.84 -5.84
N LEU A 132 -2.80 -15.98 -6.77
CA LEU A 132 -3.15 -14.55 -6.78
C LEU A 132 -4.64 -14.34 -6.96
N VAL A 133 -5.27 -15.01 -7.91
CA VAL A 133 -6.72 -14.88 -8.17
C VAL A 133 -7.55 -15.33 -6.96
N ILE A 134 -7.18 -16.43 -6.31
CA ILE A 134 -7.89 -16.93 -5.12
C ILE A 134 -7.78 -15.95 -3.93
N SER A 135 -6.71 -15.20 -3.82
CA SER A 135 -6.56 -14.21 -2.74
C SER A 135 -7.42 -12.95 -2.92
N ILE A 136 -7.94 -12.66 -4.13
CA ILE A 136 -8.77 -11.47 -4.41
C ILE A 136 -9.98 -11.36 -3.47
N PRO A 137 -10.85 -12.37 -3.35
CA PRO A 137 -12.01 -12.29 -2.46
C PRO A 137 -11.62 -11.99 -1.01
N ILE A 138 -10.50 -12.54 -0.55
CA ILE A 138 -10.01 -12.38 0.82
C ILE A 138 -9.53 -10.95 1.05
N ILE A 139 -8.79 -10.37 0.08
CA ILE A 139 -8.33 -8.98 0.15
C ILE A 139 -9.52 -8.01 0.11
N ILE A 140 -10.50 -8.25 -0.76
CA ILE A 140 -11.72 -7.42 -0.84
C ILE A 140 -12.51 -7.51 0.45
N TRP A 141 -12.67 -8.70 1.01
CA TRP A 141 -13.37 -8.89 2.28
C TRP A 141 -12.61 -8.22 3.43
N GLY A 142 -11.29 -8.41 3.51
CA GLY A 142 -10.42 -7.79 4.50
C GLY A 142 -10.47 -6.26 4.43
N SER A 143 -10.40 -5.67 3.23
CA SER A 143 -10.50 -4.21 3.06
C SER A 143 -11.86 -3.66 3.49
N LYS A 144 -12.94 -4.42 3.29
CA LYS A 144 -14.28 -4.06 3.77
C LYS A 144 -14.35 -4.07 5.30
N VAL A 145 -13.79 -5.09 5.94
CA VAL A 145 -13.72 -5.18 7.41
C VAL A 145 -12.90 -4.02 7.97
N ILE A 146 -11.72 -3.76 7.43
CA ILE A 146 -10.89 -2.61 7.82
C ILE A 146 -11.66 -1.29 7.61
N GLY A 147 -12.40 -1.15 6.50
CA GLY A 147 -13.25 0.01 6.23
C GLY A 147 -14.30 0.28 7.30
N ILE A 148 -14.94 -0.78 7.83
CA ILE A 148 -15.90 -0.68 8.95
C ILE A 148 -15.19 -0.18 10.22
N PHE A 149 -14.02 -0.73 10.54
CA PHE A 149 -13.25 -0.29 11.69
C PHE A 149 -12.76 1.16 11.57
N ILE A 150 -12.36 1.59 10.38
CA ILE A 150 -11.96 2.98 10.10
C ILE A 150 -13.13 3.95 10.38
N GLN A 151 -14.35 3.59 10.00
CA GLN A 151 -15.53 4.41 10.28
C GLN A 151 -15.85 4.52 11.77
N LYS A 152 -15.63 3.42 12.52
CA LYS A 152 -15.87 3.38 13.97
C LYS A 152 -14.77 4.05 14.78
N TRP A 153 -13.52 3.89 14.35
CA TRP A 153 -12.32 4.39 15.06
C TRP A 153 -11.37 5.13 14.09
N PRO A 154 -11.50 6.45 13.97
CA PRO A 154 -10.66 7.25 13.05
C PRO A 154 -9.16 7.13 13.31
N ILE A 155 -8.75 6.75 14.53
CA ILE A 155 -7.33 6.52 14.88
C ILE A 155 -6.68 5.45 14.00
N ILE A 156 -7.47 4.50 13.49
CA ILE A 156 -6.99 3.43 12.60
C ILE A 156 -6.40 4.01 11.31
N ILE A 157 -6.89 5.17 10.85
CA ILE A 157 -6.34 5.84 9.67
C ILE A 157 -4.89 6.27 9.92
N THR A 158 -4.65 6.85 11.10
CA THR A 158 -3.31 7.27 11.49
C THR A 158 -2.39 6.07 11.65
N ILE A 159 -2.84 5.04 12.36
CA ILE A 159 -2.07 3.79 12.54
C ILE A 159 -1.75 3.18 11.17
N GLY A 160 -2.72 3.10 10.27
CA GLY A 160 -2.53 2.56 8.93
C GLY A 160 -1.56 3.38 8.09
N ALA A 161 -1.65 4.71 8.11
CA ALA A 161 -0.72 5.58 7.40
C ALA A 161 0.71 5.45 7.95
N VAL A 162 0.88 5.34 9.28
CA VAL A 162 2.17 5.11 9.92
C VAL A 162 2.75 3.77 9.52
N PHE A 163 1.91 2.72 9.49
CA PHE A 163 2.31 1.40 9.01
C PHE A 163 2.79 1.43 7.55
N LEU A 164 2.07 2.13 6.66
CA LEU A 164 2.51 2.34 5.28
C LEU A 164 3.84 3.11 5.20
N GLY A 165 4.05 4.09 6.09
CA GLY A 165 5.33 4.80 6.21
C GLY A 165 6.46 3.85 6.63
N TRP A 166 6.21 2.96 7.57
CA TRP A 166 7.16 1.92 7.97
C TRP A 166 7.53 1.02 6.80
N THR A 167 6.54 0.45 6.11
CA THR A 167 6.72 -0.40 4.92
C THR A 167 7.49 0.33 3.81
N ALA A 168 7.23 1.62 3.61
CA ALA A 168 7.97 2.46 2.67
C ALA A 168 9.47 2.52 3.02
N GLY A 169 9.80 2.62 4.30
CA GLY A 169 11.18 2.59 4.79
C GLY A 169 11.83 1.22 4.60
N GLU A 170 11.12 0.13 4.89
CA GLU A 170 11.58 -1.24 4.64
C GLU A 170 11.89 -1.45 3.16
N MET A 171 11.03 -0.96 2.27
CA MET A 171 11.23 -1.05 0.84
C MET A 171 12.50 -0.31 0.36
N VAL A 172 12.84 0.81 0.97
CA VAL A 172 14.08 1.54 0.66
C VAL A 172 15.31 0.74 1.08
N ILE A 173 15.29 0.07 2.23
CA ILE A 173 16.42 -0.74 2.73
C ILE A 173 16.69 -1.94 1.84
N THR A 174 15.65 -2.55 1.29
CA THR A 174 15.76 -3.74 0.43
C THR A 174 16.27 -3.42 -0.97
N ASP A 175 16.45 -2.13 -1.31
CA ASP A 175 17.06 -1.74 -2.59
C ASP A 175 18.48 -2.29 -2.72
N ARG A 176 18.73 -2.97 -3.83
CA ARG A 176 19.99 -3.66 -4.10
C ARG A 176 21.23 -2.76 -3.97
N GLN A 177 21.10 -1.47 -4.25
CA GLN A 177 22.20 -0.52 -4.14
C GLN A 177 22.49 -0.12 -2.71
N LEU A 178 21.48 -0.17 -1.85
CA LEU A 178 21.59 0.19 -0.43
C LEU A 178 21.97 -1.00 0.45
N LEU A 179 21.70 -2.25 0.01
CA LEU A 179 21.99 -3.46 0.79
C LEU A 179 23.43 -3.48 1.31
N ARG A 180 24.42 -3.07 0.51
CA ARG A 180 25.83 -3.04 0.94
C ARG A 180 26.08 -2.11 2.13
N ILE A 181 25.37 -0.98 2.18
CA ILE A 181 25.48 0.00 3.28
C ILE A 181 24.73 -0.52 4.51
N VAL A 182 23.55 -1.10 4.28
CA VAL A 182 22.70 -1.66 5.34
C VAL A 182 23.39 -2.84 6.02
N ASP A 183 24.05 -3.72 5.26
CA ASP A 183 24.82 -4.84 5.80
C ASP A 183 26.00 -4.39 6.69
N CYS A 184 26.61 -3.22 6.37
CA CYS A 184 27.66 -2.63 7.22
C CYS A 184 27.11 -2.03 8.52
N TYR A 185 25.86 -1.57 8.52
CA TYR A 185 25.27 -0.83 9.64
C TYR A 185 23.87 -1.38 9.98
N SER A 186 23.79 -2.49 10.68
CA SER A 186 22.53 -3.19 10.99
C SER A 186 21.46 -2.35 11.71
N TRP A 187 21.86 -1.25 12.38
CA TRP A 187 20.90 -0.30 12.99
C TRP A 187 20.04 0.44 11.96
N ILE A 188 20.49 0.56 10.69
CA ILE A 188 19.74 1.20 9.61
C ILE A 188 18.42 0.45 9.33
N ASN A 189 18.39 -0.87 9.54
CA ASN A 189 17.19 -1.69 9.37
C ASN A 189 16.00 -1.23 10.22
N TRP A 190 16.28 -0.61 11.36
CA TRP A 190 15.23 -0.08 12.24
C TRP A 190 15.10 1.44 12.13
N ALA A 191 16.23 2.13 11.93
CA ALA A 191 16.25 3.58 11.90
C ALA A 191 15.48 4.14 10.69
N LEU A 192 15.67 3.58 9.48
CA LEU A 192 15.05 4.10 8.27
C LEU A 192 13.53 3.91 8.28
N PRO A 193 12.96 2.71 8.55
CA PRO A 193 11.52 2.54 8.69
C PRO A 193 10.92 3.42 9.80
N SER A 194 11.63 3.54 10.94
CA SER A 194 11.19 4.41 12.05
C SER A 194 11.15 5.89 11.65
N THR A 195 12.14 6.36 10.88
CA THR A 195 12.16 7.75 10.40
C THR A 195 11.03 8.02 9.42
N PHE A 196 10.74 7.10 8.51
CA PHE A 196 9.64 7.22 7.56
C PHE A 196 8.27 7.21 8.28
N ALA A 197 8.08 6.31 9.23
CA ALA A 197 6.91 6.31 10.09
C ALA A 197 6.78 7.63 10.88
N GLY A 198 7.87 8.13 11.44
CA GLY A 198 7.94 9.41 12.14
C GLY A 198 7.60 10.62 11.25
N ILE A 199 8.06 10.64 10.00
CA ILE A 199 7.71 11.65 9.01
C ILE A 199 6.19 11.68 8.79
N VAL A 200 5.55 10.51 8.64
CA VAL A 200 4.09 10.43 8.47
C VAL A 200 3.37 10.99 9.69
N VAL A 201 3.82 10.69 10.92
CA VAL A 201 3.25 11.22 12.16
C VAL A 201 3.40 12.75 12.23
N ILE A 202 4.60 13.26 11.94
CA ILE A 202 4.89 14.70 12.00
C ILE A 202 4.02 15.46 10.99
N PHE A 203 4.00 15.03 9.73
CA PHE A 203 3.15 15.65 8.70
C PHE A 203 1.67 15.55 9.05
N GLY A 204 1.23 14.42 9.59
CA GLY A 204 -0.12 14.24 10.10
C GLY A 204 -0.46 15.25 11.21
N SER A 205 0.39 15.37 12.22
CA SER A 205 0.17 16.27 13.36
C SER A 205 0.23 17.75 12.98
N VAL A 206 1.18 18.17 12.14
CA VAL A 206 1.31 19.56 11.67
C VAL A 206 0.07 19.97 10.86
N MET A 207 -0.40 19.11 9.99
CA MET A 207 -1.62 19.37 9.24
C MET A 207 -2.88 19.30 10.13
N LEU A 208 -2.87 18.49 11.19
CA LEU A 208 -3.92 18.46 12.22
C LEU A 208 -4.02 19.82 12.94
N ASN A 209 -2.92 20.42 13.30
CA ASN A 209 -2.89 21.70 14.02
C ASN A 209 -3.27 22.89 13.13
N LYS A 210 -2.84 22.95 11.87
CA LYS A 210 -3.23 24.03 10.93
C LYS A 210 -4.74 24.08 10.66
N GLY A 211 -5.44 22.96 10.67
CA GLY A 211 -6.90 22.94 10.49
C GLY A 211 -7.70 23.39 11.71
N CYS A 212 -7.15 23.32 12.94
CA CYS A 212 -7.79 23.86 14.13
C CYS A 212 -7.71 25.41 14.21
N GLN A 213 -6.60 25.99 13.72
CA GLN A 213 -6.43 27.46 13.77
C GLN A 213 -7.33 28.21 12.79
N THR A 214 -7.69 27.62 11.66
CA THR A 214 -8.62 28.24 10.69
C THR A 214 -10.09 28.21 11.16
N LYS A 215 -10.46 27.32 12.06
CA LYS A 215 -11.82 27.30 12.64
C LYS A 215 -12.06 28.34 13.74
N ASN A 216 -11.01 28.83 14.39
CA ASN A 216 -11.09 29.84 15.45
C ASN A 216 -11.03 31.29 14.92
N LYS A 217 -10.90 31.49 13.60
CA LYS A 217 -10.88 32.83 12.96
C LYS A 217 -12.13 33.14 12.13
N LYS A 218 -13.15 32.31 12.21
CA LYS A 218 -14.50 32.59 11.67
C LYS A 218 -15.53 32.57 12.81
#